data_c05644e8bfb583e24d7efb00c37e6811
#
_entry.id   c05644e8bfb583e24d7efb00c37e6811
#
_cell.length_a   1.000
_cell.length_b   1.000
_cell.length_c   1.000
_cell.angle_alpha   90.00
_cell.angle_beta   90.00
_cell.angle_gamma   90.00
#
_symmetry.space_group_name_H-M   'P 1'
#
loop_
_entity.id
_entity.type
_entity.pdbx_description
1 polymer ?
#
loop_
_entity_poly.entity_id
_entity_poly.type
_entity_poly.pdbx_seq_one_letter_code
_entity_poly.pdbx_strand_id
1 'polypeptide(L)'
;MFLMEGLRNAEDVQNQEISDIVCLVQSGRAENGSVQHIFERGENLHWLFCEVEEPLMRLISGTENGQGIILLVKQPYVMDYPQLLNGLHGKYVLLDTVQDPGNVGAIIRTAAAAGCSGVLLTKGSADPYSEKVVRSSMGSILRLPIYHDLDI
;
A
#
# COMPACT_ATOMS: atom_id res chain seq x y z
N MET A 1 -2.76 2.74 -9.46
CA MET A 1 -3.28 1.82 -8.41
C MET A 1 -2.18 0.86 -8.04
N PHE A 2 -2.17 0.37 -6.81
CA PHE A 2 -1.23 -0.67 -6.36
C PHE A 2 -1.97 -1.75 -5.56
N LEU A 3 -1.32 -2.90 -5.42
CA LEU A 3 -1.88 -4.07 -4.75
C LEU A 3 -1.40 -4.16 -3.30
N MET A 4 -2.31 -4.49 -2.41
CA MET A 4 -2.00 -4.89 -1.03
C MET A 4 -2.65 -6.24 -0.75
N GLU A 5 -1.85 -7.23 -0.34
CA GLU A 5 -2.32 -8.59 -0.12
C GLU A 5 -2.41 -8.94 1.36
N GLY A 6 -3.48 -9.64 1.74
CA GLY A 6 -3.66 -10.25 3.05
C GLY A 6 -4.54 -9.45 4.02
N LEU A 7 -5.07 -10.17 5.02
CA LEU A 7 -6.00 -9.65 6.03
C LEU A 7 -5.46 -8.45 6.79
N ARG A 8 -4.20 -8.51 7.21
CA ARG A 8 -3.58 -7.41 7.97
C ARG A 8 -3.53 -6.12 7.18
N ASN A 9 -3.20 -6.20 5.87
CA ASN A 9 -3.23 -5.03 5.00
C ASN A 9 -4.65 -4.48 4.82
N ALA A 10 -5.66 -5.35 4.75
CA ALA A 10 -7.06 -4.94 4.71
C ALA A 10 -7.45 -4.18 5.99
N GLU A 11 -7.09 -4.69 7.16
CA GLU A 11 -7.30 -4.01 8.43
C GLU A 11 -6.57 -2.66 8.49
N ASP A 12 -5.31 -2.59 8.02
CA ASP A 12 -4.54 -1.34 7.99
C ASP A 12 -5.22 -0.29 7.09
N VAL A 13 -5.73 -0.67 5.91
CA VAL A 13 -6.47 0.22 5.00
C VAL A 13 -7.77 0.70 5.66
N GLN A 14 -8.52 -0.17 6.33
CA GLN A 14 -9.72 0.18 7.08
C GLN A 14 -9.44 1.12 8.25
N ASN A 15 -8.34 0.91 8.96
CA ASN A 15 -7.94 1.76 10.08
C ASN A 15 -7.51 3.17 9.65
N GLN A 16 -7.12 3.35 8.38
CA GLN A 16 -6.87 4.65 7.76
C GLN A 16 -8.14 5.23 7.10
N GLU A 17 -9.29 4.57 7.23
CA GLU A 17 -10.59 4.98 6.68
C GLU A 17 -10.53 5.26 5.16
N ILE A 18 -9.69 4.50 4.43
CA ILE A 18 -9.55 4.67 2.98
C ILE A 18 -10.78 4.09 2.29
N SER A 19 -11.47 4.94 1.52
CA SER A 19 -12.63 4.59 0.69
C SER A 19 -12.22 4.16 -0.73
N ASP A 20 -13.22 3.75 -1.53
CA ASP A 20 -13.08 3.45 -2.96
C ASP A 20 -12.06 2.35 -3.27
N ILE A 21 -12.00 1.35 -2.42
CA ILE A 21 -11.15 0.15 -2.59
C ILE A 21 -11.92 -0.91 -3.38
N VAL A 22 -11.22 -1.58 -4.30
CA VAL A 22 -11.71 -2.86 -4.84
C VAL A 22 -11.02 -3.97 -4.05
N CYS A 23 -11.82 -4.78 -3.36
CA CYS A 23 -11.37 -5.91 -2.57
C CYS A 23 -11.70 -7.21 -3.31
N LEU A 24 -10.66 -7.91 -3.76
CA LEU A 24 -10.78 -9.23 -4.37
C LEU A 24 -10.74 -10.28 -3.27
N VAL A 25 -11.73 -11.16 -3.23
CA VAL A 25 -11.83 -12.24 -2.24
C VAL A 25 -11.90 -13.57 -2.96
N GLN A 26 -11.07 -14.51 -2.57
CA GLN A 26 -11.07 -15.86 -3.14
C GLN A 26 -12.40 -16.57 -2.85
N SER A 27 -12.96 -17.21 -3.86
CA SER A 27 -14.19 -18.01 -3.74
C SER A 27 -14.12 -19.02 -2.59
N GLY A 28 -15.22 -19.10 -1.81
CA GLY A 28 -15.33 -19.97 -0.65
C GLY A 28 -14.61 -19.46 0.62
N ARG A 29 -13.98 -18.29 0.59
CA ARG A 29 -13.38 -17.68 1.80
C ARG A 29 -14.25 -16.62 2.46
N ALA A 30 -15.31 -16.18 1.82
CA ALA A 30 -16.21 -15.16 2.36
C ALA A 30 -16.87 -15.56 3.70
N GLU A 31 -17.06 -16.84 3.94
CA GLU A 31 -17.66 -17.39 5.17
C GLU A 31 -16.66 -17.48 6.35
N ASN A 32 -15.39 -17.20 6.12
CA ASN A 32 -14.38 -17.19 7.19
C ASN A 32 -14.60 -15.94 8.06
N GLY A 33 -14.75 -16.10 9.38
CA GLY A 33 -15.06 -15.01 10.30
C GLY A 33 -14.10 -13.81 10.25
N SER A 34 -12.81 -14.03 9.95
CA SER A 34 -11.85 -12.94 9.76
C SER A 34 -12.13 -12.14 8.48
N VAL A 35 -12.60 -12.79 7.43
CA VAL A 35 -12.99 -12.16 6.16
C VAL A 35 -14.29 -11.40 6.32
N GLN A 36 -15.26 -11.98 7.06
CA GLN A 36 -16.54 -11.36 7.32
C GLN A 36 -16.39 -9.99 8.03
N HIS A 37 -15.48 -9.89 8.98
CA HIS A 37 -15.19 -8.61 9.64
C HIS A 37 -14.66 -7.54 8.65
N ILE A 38 -13.84 -7.95 7.66
CA ILE A 38 -13.38 -7.06 6.59
C ILE A 38 -14.55 -6.60 5.72
N PHE A 39 -15.52 -7.47 5.41
CA PHE A 39 -16.71 -7.09 4.66
C PHE A 39 -17.53 -6.02 5.41
N GLU A 40 -17.90 -6.28 6.66
CA GLU A 40 -18.76 -5.38 7.45
C GLU A 40 -18.18 -3.94 7.54
N ARG A 41 -16.89 -3.82 7.80
CA ARG A 41 -16.23 -2.50 7.83
C ARG A 41 -16.02 -1.90 6.44
N GLY A 42 -15.70 -2.72 5.44
CA GLY A 42 -15.47 -2.27 4.09
C GLY A 42 -16.75 -1.72 3.43
N GLU A 43 -17.91 -2.31 3.69
CA GLU A 43 -19.20 -1.79 3.22
C GLU A 43 -19.45 -0.37 3.72
N ASN A 44 -19.15 -0.08 4.98
CA ASN A 44 -19.26 1.26 5.55
C ASN A 44 -18.30 2.27 4.91
N LEU A 45 -17.19 1.78 4.35
CA LEU A 45 -16.17 2.58 3.64
C LEU A 45 -16.39 2.60 2.11
N HIS A 46 -17.53 2.10 1.63
CA HIS A 46 -17.89 2.01 0.21
C HIS A 46 -16.91 1.18 -0.63
N TRP A 47 -16.39 0.09 -0.06
CA TRP A 47 -15.54 -0.84 -0.79
C TRP A 47 -16.36 -1.69 -1.76
N LEU A 48 -15.81 -1.93 -2.94
CA LEU A 48 -16.38 -2.87 -3.90
C LEU A 48 -15.74 -4.26 -3.67
N PHE A 49 -16.56 -5.24 -3.31
CA PHE A 49 -16.12 -6.61 -3.13
C PHE A 49 -16.36 -7.42 -4.41
N CYS A 50 -15.33 -8.14 -4.85
CA CYS A 50 -15.40 -9.03 -6.01
C CYS A 50 -14.91 -10.41 -5.59
N GLU A 51 -15.74 -11.43 -5.80
CA GLU A 51 -15.34 -12.81 -5.62
C GLU A 51 -14.53 -13.28 -6.83
N VAL A 52 -13.42 -13.97 -6.57
CA VAL A 52 -12.44 -14.39 -7.58
C VAL A 52 -12.11 -15.87 -7.39
N GLU A 53 -12.18 -16.63 -8.46
CA GLU A 53 -11.81 -18.05 -8.46
C GLU A 53 -10.33 -18.26 -8.09
N GLU A 54 -10.04 -19.37 -7.39
CA GLU A 54 -8.70 -19.68 -6.89
C GLU A 54 -7.60 -19.63 -7.97
N PRO A 55 -7.77 -20.16 -9.20
CA PRO A 55 -6.73 -20.08 -10.22
C PRO A 55 -6.36 -18.65 -10.61
N LEU A 56 -7.35 -17.76 -10.69
CA LEU A 56 -7.13 -16.35 -11.00
C LEU A 56 -6.53 -15.62 -9.79
N MET A 57 -6.99 -15.92 -8.58
CA MET A 57 -6.39 -15.36 -7.36
C MET A 57 -4.91 -15.71 -7.24
N ARG A 58 -4.50 -16.96 -7.55
CA ARG A 58 -3.10 -17.38 -7.57
C ARG A 58 -2.26 -16.67 -8.62
N LEU A 59 -2.86 -16.30 -9.76
CA LEU A 59 -2.16 -15.58 -10.84
C LEU A 59 -1.84 -14.13 -10.44
N ILE A 60 -2.72 -13.51 -9.66
CA ILE A 60 -2.54 -12.11 -9.21
C ILE A 60 -1.80 -12.01 -7.88
N SER A 61 -1.80 -13.08 -7.08
CA SER A 61 -1.10 -13.11 -5.80
C SER A 61 0.42 -13.15 -6.00
N GLY A 62 1.13 -12.29 -5.32
CA GLY A 62 2.59 -12.29 -5.28
C GLY A 62 3.17 -13.22 -4.22
N THR A 63 2.33 -14.01 -3.54
CA THR A 63 2.76 -14.96 -2.50
C THR A 63 2.27 -16.37 -2.78
N GLU A 64 3.10 -17.38 -2.51
CA GLU A 64 2.73 -18.78 -2.68
C GLU A 64 1.59 -19.23 -1.73
N ASN A 65 1.47 -18.57 -0.58
CA ASN A 65 0.47 -18.86 0.44
C ASN A 65 -0.40 -17.62 0.73
N GLY A 66 -1.01 -17.06 -0.30
CA GLY A 66 -1.92 -15.93 -0.18
C GLY A 66 -3.09 -16.21 0.77
N GLN A 67 -3.50 -15.21 1.53
CA GLN A 67 -4.64 -15.33 2.47
C GLN A 67 -6.00 -15.23 1.75
N GLY A 68 -6.00 -15.13 0.42
CA GLY A 68 -7.22 -15.06 -0.39
C GLY A 68 -7.92 -13.70 -0.35
N ILE A 69 -7.20 -12.64 0.01
CA ILE A 69 -7.66 -11.25 -0.05
C ILE A 69 -6.58 -10.41 -0.73
N ILE A 70 -6.98 -9.63 -1.74
CA ILE A 70 -6.15 -8.65 -2.41
C ILE A 70 -6.94 -7.34 -2.53
N LEU A 71 -6.31 -6.24 -2.18
CA LEU A 71 -6.87 -4.90 -2.27
C LEU A 71 -6.24 -4.15 -3.43
N LEU A 72 -7.06 -3.49 -4.25
CA LEU A 72 -6.64 -2.50 -5.23
C LEU A 72 -6.78 -1.12 -4.60
N VAL A 73 -5.65 -0.52 -4.25
CA VAL A 73 -5.60 0.78 -3.57
C VAL A 73 -5.20 1.86 -4.58
N LYS A 74 -5.90 2.99 -4.57
CA LYS A 74 -5.54 4.12 -5.41
C LYS A 74 -4.26 4.77 -4.88
N GLN A 75 -3.30 5.00 -5.78
CA GLN A 75 -2.11 5.76 -5.40
C GLN A 75 -2.53 7.19 -5.00
N PRO A 76 -1.99 7.71 -3.89
CA PRO A 76 -2.18 9.09 -3.53
C PRO A 76 -1.70 10.01 -4.66
N TYR A 77 -2.34 11.17 -4.80
CA TYR A 77 -1.85 12.20 -5.73
C TYR A 77 -0.46 12.67 -5.26
N VAL A 78 0.50 12.65 -6.17
CA VAL A 78 1.85 13.16 -5.93
C VAL A 78 1.91 14.60 -6.42
N MET A 79 2.25 15.54 -5.54
CA MET A 79 2.45 16.95 -5.91
C MET A 79 3.62 17.08 -6.89
N ASP A 80 3.50 18.01 -7.84
CA ASP A 80 4.61 18.39 -8.69
C ASP A 80 5.78 18.93 -7.87
N TYR A 81 7.03 18.66 -8.32
CA TYR A 81 8.24 19.01 -7.61
C TYR A 81 8.33 20.48 -7.12
N PRO A 82 7.96 21.50 -7.92
CA PRO A 82 7.96 22.90 -7.44
C PRO A 82 6.97 23.17 -6.29
N GLN A 83 5.81 22.53 -6.32
CA GLN A 83 4.81 22.63 -5.26
C GLN A 83 5.28 21.95 -3.98
N LEU A 84 5.96 20.81 -4.15
CA LEU A 84 6.54 20.06 -3.04
C LEU A 84 7.55 20.89 -2.26
N LEU A 85 8.53 21.51 -2.93
CA LEU A 85 9.59 22.31 -2.29
C LEU A 85 9.05 23.48 -1.47
N ASN A 86 7.96 24.10 -1.91
CA ASN A 86 7.33 25.21 -1.20
C ASN A 86 6.47 24.77 -0.01
N GLY A 87 6.11 23.50 0.07
CA GLY A 87 5.25 22.93 1.11
C GLY A 87 5.94 22.01 2.10
N LEU A 88 7.25 21.76 1.97
CA LEU A 88 7.97 20.87 2.87
C LEU A 88 8.15 21.47 4.26
N HIS A 89 7.44 20.94 5.23
CA HIS A 89 7.59 21.27 6.65
C HIS A 89 7.78 19.98 7.45
N GLY A 90 8.80 19.95 8.30
CA GLY A 90 9.07 18.80 9.14
C GLY A 90 10.30 18.00 8.72
N LYS A 91 10.30 16.70 9.01
CA LYS A 91 11.42 15.80 8.74
C LYS A 91 11.08 14.89 7.57
N TYR A 92 11.95 14.86 6.58
CA TYR A 92 11.82 13.99 5.41
C TYR A 92 13.03 13.08 5.29
N VAL A 93 12.80 11.89 4.72
CA VAL A 93 13.88 10.98 4.35
C VAL A 93 14.01 11.01 2.83
N LEU A 94 15.21 11.30 2.33
CA LEU A 94 15.53 11.25 0.91
C LEU A 94 16.25 9.93 0.60
N LEU A 95 15.71 9.18 -0.34
CA LEU A 95 16.31 7.98 -0.92
C LEU A 95 16.84 8.34 -2.31
N ASP A 96 18.16 8.41 -2.42
CA ASP A 96 18.83 8.67 -3.70
C ASP A 96 19.25 7.35 -4.35
N THR A 97 18.60 7.01 -5.47
CA THR A 97 18.86 5.81 -6.28
C THR A 97 18.89 4.49 -5.49
N VAL A 98 18.02 4.36 -4.49
CA VAL A 98 17.89 3.12 -3.70
C VAL A 98 17.10 2.07 -4.52
N GLN A 99 17.80 1.11 -5.11
CA GLN A 99 17.24 0.16 -6.06
C GLN A 99 16.62 -1.09 -5.43
N ASP A 100 17.06 -1.49 -4.23
CA ASP A 100 16.49 -2.69 -3.58
C ASP A 100 15.11 -2.39 -2.98
N PRO A 101 14.04 -3.08 -3.45
CA PRO A 101 12.69 -2.85 -2.96
C PRO A 101 12.52 -3.17 -1.46
N GLY A 102 13.26 -4.13 -0.93
CA GLY A 102 13.23 -4.47 0.48
C GLY A 102 13.75 -3.34 1.36
N ASN A 103 14.84 -2.70 0.92
CA ASN A 103 15.42 -1.54 1.60
C ASN A 103 14.47 -0.34 1.54
N VAL A 104 13.89 -0.04 0.37
CA VAL A 104 12.91 1.05 0.22
C VAL A 104 11.75 0.85 1.21
N GLY A 105 11.13 -0.32 1.26
CA GLY A 105 10.02 -0.58 2.18
C GLY A 105 10.43 -0.52 3.65
N ALA A 106 11.61 -1.03 4.00
CA ALA A 106 12.14 -0.94 5.38
C ALA A 106 12.39 0.52 5.81
N ILE A 107 12.90 1.36 4.90
CA ILE A 107 13.12 2.78 5.15
C ILE A 107 11.78 3.51 5.32
N ILE A 108 10.78 3.26 4.46
CA ILE A 108 9.42 3.82 4.59
C ILE A 108 8.85 3.47 5.97
N ARG A 109 8.97 2.21 6.39
CA ARG A 109 8.50 1.76 7.71
C ARG A 109 9.21 2.48 8.84
N THR A 110 10.53 2.63 8.75
CA THR A 110 11.33 3.32 9.77
C THR A 110 11.00 4.81 9.83
N ALA A 111 10.85 5.47 8.67
CA ALA A 111 10.46 6.87 8.58
C ALA A 111 9.09 7.13 9.23
N ALA A 112 8.10 6.27 8.96
CA ALA A 112 6.79 6.34 9.59
C ALA A 112 6.88 6.19 11.13
N ALA A 113 7.65 5.22 11.59
CA ALA A 113 7.85 4.99 13.03
C ALA A 113 8.60 6.14 13.73
N ALA A 114 9.49 6.82 13.01
CA ALA A 114 10.23 7.98 13.51
C ALA A 114 9.44 9.31 13.46
N GLY A 115 8.18 9.26 12.99
CA GLY A 115 7.34 10.46 12.86
C GLY A 115 7.84 11.43 11.80
N CYS A 116 8.41 10.92 10.70
CA CYS A 116 8.76 11.73 9.54
C CYS A 116 7.50 12.26 8.85
N SER A 117 7.63 13.38 8.17
CA SER A 117 6.55 14.03 7.41
C SER A 117 6.37 13.45 6.02
N GLY A 118 7.33 12.67 5.52
CA GLY A 118 7.26 11.99 4.24
C GLY A 118 8.58 11.36 3.82
N VAL A 119 8.54 10.64 2.69
CA VAL A 119 9.70 10.03 2.04
C VAL A 119 9.78 10.53 0.60
N LEU A 120 10.98 10.90 0.18
CA LEU A 120 11.32 11.41 -1.14
C LEU A 120 12.20 10.37 -1.85
N LEU A 121 11.85 9.96 -3.07
CA LEU A 121 12.64 9.02 -3.85
C LEU A 121 13.05 9.68 -5.16
N THR A 122 14.37 9.66 -5.46
CA THR A 122 14.86 10.12 -6.75
C THR A 122 14.57 9.11 -7.86
N LYS A 123 14.62 9.56 -9.10
CA LYS A 123 14.63 8.69 -10.28
C LYS A 123 15.72 7.62 -10.14
N GLY A 124 15.40 6.38 -10.54
CA GLY A 124 16.29 5.24 -10.40
C GLY A 124 16.18 4.50 -9.07
N SER A 125 15.39 5.00 -8.11
CA SER A 125 14.99 4.22 -6.95
C SER A 125 13.92 3.18 -7.34
N ALA A 126 13.76 2.13 -6.54
CA ALA A 126 12.70 1.15 -6.75
C ALA A 126 11.33 1.82 -6.59
N ASP A 127 10.36 1.40 -7.41
CA ASP A 127 8.98 1.88 -7.34
C ASP A 127 8.39 1.61 -5.95
N PRO A 128 8.01 2.66 -5.20
CA PRO A 128 7.46 2.51 -3.85
C PRO A 128 6.15 1.73 -3.80
N TYR A 129 5.42 1.68 -4.90
CA TYR A 129 4.14 0.96 -5.02
C TYR A 129 4.27 -0.43 -5.63
N SER A 130 5.50 -0.89 -5.90
CA SER A 130 5.74 -2.27 -6.27
C SER A 130 5.37 -3.20 -5.11
N GLU A 131 4.88 -4.40 -5.45
CA GLU A 131 4.40 -5.38 -4.48
C GLU A 131 5.41 -5.67 -3.36
N LYS A 132 6.70 -5.79 -3.71
CA LYS A 132 7.77 -6.09 -2.74
C LYS A 132 8.01 -4.93 -1.78
N VAL A 133 7.94 -3.67 -2.23
CA VAL A 133 8.03 -2.48 -1.36
C VAL A 133 6.80 -2.38 -0.46
N VAL A 134 5.60 -2.51 -1.03
CA VAL A 134 4.34 -2.47 -0.28
C VAL A 134 4.36 -3.50 0.86
N ARG A 135 4.74 -4.74 0.56
CA ARG A 135 4.85 -5.80 1.55
C ARG A 135 5.90 -5.51 2.62
N SER A 136 7.10 -5.05 2.25
CA SER A 136 8.17 -4.76 3.20
C SER A 136 7.92 -3.50 4.04
N SER A 137 7.08 -2.58 3.58
CA SER A 137 6.64 -1.41 4.34
C SER A 137 5.67 -1.73 5.48
N MET A 138 5.06 -2.93 5.49
CA MET A 138 4.14 -3.40 6.52
C MET A 138 3.02 -2.38 6.82
N GLY A 139 2.32 -1.92 5.78
CA GLY A 139 1.22 -0.94 5.89
C GLY A 139 1.67 0.51 6.10
N SER A 140 2.97 0.76 6.34
CA SER A 140 3.46 2.13 6.60
C SER A 140 3.36 3.05 5.38
N ILE A 141 3.27 2.48 4.17
CA ILE A 141 3.05 3.22 2.93
C ILE A 141 1.73 4.00 2.91
N LEU A 142 0.76 3.62 3.76
CA LEU A 142 -0.51 4.30 3.91
C LEU A 142 -0.45 5.48 4.91
N ARG A 143 0.62 5.60 5.68
CA ARG A 143 0.70 6.46 6.87
C ARG A 143 1.45 7.76 6.68
N LEU A 144 2.23 7.88 5.60
CA LEU A 144 2.96 9.11 5.30
C LEU A 144 3.04 9.32 3.79
N PRO A 145 3.14 10.58 3.34
CA PRO A 145 3.29 10.91 1.94
C PRO A 145 4.57 10.32 1.35
N ILE A 146 4.45 9.72 0.16
CA ILE A 146 5.57 9.19 -0.62
C ILE A 146 5.63 9.98 -1.93
N TYR A 147 6.76 10.64 -2.16
CA TYR A 147 7.06 11.39 -3.38
C TYR A 147 8.15 10.66 -4.15
N HIS A 148 7.88 10.29 -5.37
CA HIS A 148 8.80 9.46 -6.16
C HIS A 148 9.05 10.05 -7.56
N ASP A 149 10.01 9.47 -8.29
CA ASP A 149 10.46 9.92 -9.60
C ASP A 149 11.00 11.36 -9.60
N LEU A 150 11.54 11.79 -8.47
CA LEU A 150 12.10 13.12 -8.33
C LEU A 150 13.44 13.26 -9.10
N ASP A 151 13.58 14.35 -9.80
CA ASP A 151 14.80 14.76 -10.51
C ASP A 151 15.45 15.88 -9.71
N ILE A 152 16.50 15.54 -8.97
CA ILE A 152 17.16 16.44 -8.00
C ILE A 152 18.57 16.77 -8.49
#